data_a42df29cefca9fb7df42713482bd2f3b
#
_entry.id   a42df29cefca9fb7df42713482bd2f3b
#
_cell.length_a   1.000
_cell.length_b   1.000
_cell.length_c   1.000
_cell.angle_alpha   90.00
_cell.angle_beta   90.00
_cell.angle_gamma   90.00
#
_symmetry.space_group_name_H-M   'P 1'
#
loop_
_entity.id
_entity.type
_entity.pdbx_description
1 polymer ?
#
loop_
_entity_poly.entity_id
_entity_poly.type
_entity_poly.pdbx_seq_one_letter_code
_entity_poly.pdbx_strand_id
1 'polypeptide(L)'
;MRLSSQIKPISFLKAHAAEIVRNLRDRGEPLIITQNGEAKVIIQDIESYEQMQETLALLKILALGNRQIEQGRVITAAEAIASVREGKVSP
;
A
#
# COMPACT_ATOMS: atom_id res chain seq x y z
N MET A 1 -11.99 -6.25 5.25
CA MET A 1 -11.43 -5.49 6.38
C MET A 1 -12.48 -4.57 6.96
N ARG A 2 -12.65 -4.60 8.26
CA ARG A 2 -13.58 -3.68 8.93
C ARG A 2 -12.80 -2.50 9.50
N LEU A 3 -12.95 -1.34 8.93
CA LEU A 3 -12.22 -0.15 9.37
C LEU A 3 -12.54 0.22 10.81
N SER A 4 -13.78 0.02 11.25
CA SER A 4 -14.20 0.38 12.62
C SER A 4 -13.41 -0.38 13.71
N SER A 5 -13.00 -1.62 13.45
CA SER A 5 -12.21 -2.40 14.40
C SER A 5 -10.72 -2.13 14.28
N GLN A 6 -10.31 -1.37 13.26
CA GLN A 6 -8.92 -1.08 12.94
C GLN A 6 -8.54 0.36 13.29
N ILE A 7 -9.40 1.09 13.98
CA ILE A 7 -9.19 2.49 14.32
C ILE A 7 -8.87 2.60 15.81
N LYS A 8 -7.73 3.21 16.14
CA LYS A 8 -7.30 3.42 17.52
C LYS A 8 -6.72 4.82 17.68
N PRO A 9 -6.86 5.42 18.86
CA PRO A 9 -6.25 6.72 19.11
C PRO A 9 -4.73 6.59 19.25
N ILE A 10 -4.03 7.72 19.10
CA ILE A 10 -2.56 7.72 19.20
C ILE A 10 -2.06 7.29 20.58
N SER A 11 -2.84 7.53 21.62
CA SER A 11 -2.48 7.06 22.97
C SER A 11 -2.37 5.54 23.04
N PHE A 12 -3.20 4.84 22.30
CA PHE A 12 -3.14 3.38 22.21
C PHE A 12 -1.82 2.93 21.57
N LEU A 13 -1.41 3.60 20.50
CA LEU A 13 -0.14 3.31 19.84
C LEU A 13 1.04 3.50 20.80
N LYS A 14 1.04 4.59 21.55
CA LYS A 14 2.13 4.87 22.51
C LYS A 14 2.20 3.79 23.60
N ALA A 15 1.04 3.34 24.07
CA ALA A 15 0.99 2.36 25.16
C ALA A 15 1.28 0.92 24.70
N HIS A 16 1.00 0.59 23.45
CA HIS A 16 1.01 -0.80 22.97
C HIS A 16 1.84 -1.01 21.70
N ALA A 17 2.88 -0.20 21.48
CA ALA A 17 3.64 -0.23 20.22
C ALA A 17 4.17 -1.63 19.86
N ALA A 18 4.78 -2.32 20.82
CA ALA A 18 5.35 -3.65 20.54
C ALA A 18 4.27 -4.69 20.23
N GLU A 19 3.17 -4.64 20.93
CA GLU A 19 2.03 -5.53 20.68
C GLU A 19 1.42 -5.28 19.31
N ILE A 20 1.29 -4.00 18.95
CA ILE A 20 0.78 -3.59 17.63
C ILE A 20 1.66 -4.16 16.52
N VAL A 21 2.97 -4.04 16.65
CA VAL A 21 3.91 -4.56 15.63
C VAL A 21 3.74 -6.06 15.47
N ARG A 22 3.63 -6.79 16.56
CA ARG A 22 3.41 -8.25 16.49
C ARG A 22 2.09 -8.59 15.81
N ASN A 23 1.02 -7.90 16.19
CA ASN A 23 -0.31 -8.17 15.62
C ASN A 23 -0.37 -7.82 14.13
N LEU A 24 0.29 -6.74 13.71
CA LEU A 24 0.36 -6.38 12.30
C LEU A 24 1.08 -7.46 11.50
N ARG A 25 2.18 -7.98 12.05
CA ARG A 25 2.94 -9.04 11.38
C ARG A 25 2.11 -10.31 11.24
N ASP A 26 1.41 -10.70 12.29
CA ASP A 26 0.67 -11.95 12.32
C ASP A 26 -0.62 -11.90 11.51
N ARG A 27 -1.32 -10.78 11.52
CA ARG A 27 -2.62 -10.64 10.88
C ARG A 27 -2.60 -9.94 9.54
N GLY A 28 -1.59 -9.11 9.29
CA GLY A 28 -1.48 -8.38 8.03
C GLY A 28 -2.55 -7.31 7.82
N GLU A 29 -3.28 -6.92 8.86
CA GLU A 29 -4.33 -5.91 8.76
C GLU A 29 -3.78 -4.55 9.19
N PRO A 30 -4.02 -3.48 8.40
CA PRO A 30 -3.54 -2.16 8.77
C PRO A 30 -4.29 -1.59 9.96
N LEU A 31 -3.62 -0.69 10.68
CA LEU A 31 -4.19 0.01 11.83
C LEU A 31 -4.24 1.51 11.52
N ILE A 32 -5.41 2.10 11.70
CA ILE A 32 -5.61 3.53 11.48
C ILE A 32 -5.47 4.24 12.82
N ILE A 33 -4.59 5.22 12.89
CA ILE A 33 -4.35 5.99 14.11
C ILE A 33 -5.00 7.36 13.99
N THR A 34 -5.78 7.70 14.99
CA THR A 34 -6.46 8.99 15.07
C THR A 34 -5.80 9.90 16.10
N GLN A 35 -5.92 11.19 15.86
CA GLN A 35 -5.53 12.23 16.81
C GLN A 35 -6.58 13.33 16.76
N ASN A 36 -7.09 13.70 17.90
CA ASN A 36 -8.17 14.69 17.99
C ASN A 36 -9.39 14.32 17.14
N GLY A 37 -9.72 13.03 17.11
CA GLY A 37 -10.87 12.54 16.37
C GLY A 37 -10.69 12.41 14.87
N GLU A 38 -9.49 12.70 14.35
CA GLU A 38 -9.20 12.61 12.92
C GLU A 38 -8.19 11.50 12.64
N ALA A 39 -8.41 10.75 11.57
CA ALA A 39 -7.45 9.77 11.08
C ALA A 39 -6.21 10.49 10.55
N LYS A 40 -5.05 10.18 11.09
CA LYS A 40 -3.80 10.86 10.74
C LYS A 40 -2.80 9.95 10.05
N VAL A 41 -2.71 8.68 10.45
CA VAL A 41 -1.72 7.77 9.90
C VAL A 41 -2.31 6.37 9.76
N ILE A 42 -1.71 5.60 8.86
CA ILE A 42 -1.98 4.17 8.72
C ILE A 42 -0.68 3.45 9.07
N ILE A 43 -0.79 2.44 9.92
CA ILE A 43 0.33 1.57 10.28
C ILE A 43 0.06 0.22 9.65
N GLN A 44 1.05 -0.31 8.93
CA GLN A 44 0.91 -1.55 8.20
C GLN A 44 2.23 -2.31 8.27
N ASP A 45 2.15 -3.64 8.27
CA ASP A 45 3.38 -4.45 8.19
C ASP A 45 4.00 -4.31 6.80
N ILE A 46 5.33 -4.46 6.75
CA ILE A 46 6.06 -4.18 5.51
C ILE A 46 5.71 -5.17 4.39
N GLU A 47 5.45 -6.43 4.72
CA GLU A 47 5.08 -7.41 3.71
C GLU A 47 3.77 -7.07 3.00
N SER A 48 2.75 -6.70 3.78
CA SER A 48 1.45 -6.29 3.21
C SER A 48 1.59 -5.03 2.38
N TYR A 49 2.39 -4.08 2.84
CA TYR A 49 2.65 -2.86 2.09
C TYR A 49 3.33 -3.18 0.75
N GLU A 50 4.36 -4.02 0.77
CA GLU A 50 5.06 -4.41 -0.46
C GLU A 50 4.14 -5.15 -1.43
N GLN A 51 3.30 -6.06 -0.92
CA GLN A 51 2.32 -6.75 -1.76
C GLN A 51 1.34 -5.79 -2.41
N MET A 52 0.88 -4.79 -1.67
CA MET A 52 -0.02 -3.79 -2.21
C MET A 52 0.68 -2.98 -3.29
N GLN A 53 1.94 -2.60 -3.08
CA GLN A 53 2.71 -1.87 -4.08
C GLN A 53 2.91 -2.70 -5.35
N GLU A 54 3.18 -4.00 -5.21
CA GLU A 54 3.31 -4.90 -6.35
C GLU A 54 2.00 -5.04 -7.11
N THR A 55 0.89 -5.15 -6.40
CA THR A 55 -0.44 -5.21 -7.02
C THR A 55 -0.73 -3.94 -7.80
N LEU A 56 -0.45 -2.77 -7.22
CA LEU A 56 -0.62 -1.50 -7.92
C LEU A 56 0.28 -1.41 -9.15
N ALA A 57 1.51 -1.91 -9.06
CA ALA A 57 2.42 -1.94 -10.20
C ALA A 57 1.85 -2.81 -11.33
N LEU A 58 1.30 -3.98 -10.99
CA LEU A 58 0.67 -4.86 -11.99
C LEU A 58 -0.52 -4.19 -12.65
N LEU A 59 -1.36 -3.51 -11.86
CA LEU A 59 -2.50 -2.77 -12.43
C LEU A 59 -2.06 -1.67 -13.37
N LYS A 60 -0.97 -0.97 -13.02
CA LYS A 60 -0.40 0.06 -13.91
C LYS A 60 0.17 -0.55 -15.18
N ILE A 61 0.82 -1.70 -15.08
CA ILE A 61 1.34 -2.41 -16.24
C ILE A 61 0.21 -2.76 -17.19
N LEU A 62 -0.90 -3.29 -16.68
CA LEU A 62 -2.06 -3.61 -17.50
C LEU A 62 -2.63 -2.37 -18.19
N ALA A 63 -2.74 -1.27 -17.48
CA ALA A 63 -3.23 -0.02 -18.04
C ALA A 63 -2.28 0.54 -19.11
N LEU A 64 -0.98 0.51 -18.84
CA LEU A 64 0.04 0.95 -19.80
C LEU A 64 0.10 0.02 -21.02
N GLY A 65 -0.01 -1.28 -20.79
CA GLY A 65 -0.03 -2.28 -21.84
C GLY A 65 -1.17 -2.04 -22.81
N ASN A 66 -2.37 -1.80 -22.31
CA ASN A 66 -3.52 -1.49 -23.14
C ASN A 66 -3.29 -0.22 -23.96
N ARG A 67 -2.77 0.84 -23.33
CA ARG A 67 -2.45 2.08 -24.03
C ARG A 67 -1.41 1.87 -25.12
N GLN A 68 -0.36 1.13 -24.84
CA GLN A 68 0.72 0.89 -25.78
C GLN A 68 0.22 0.12 -26.99
N ILE A 69 -0.64 -0.86 -26.76
CA ILE A 69 -1.26 -1.63 -27.85
C ILE A 69 -2.11 -0.72 -28.73
N GLU A 70 -2.95 0.10 -28.13
CA GLU A 70 -3.81 1.04 -28.85
C GLU A 70 -3.01 2.05 -29.69
N GLN A 71 -1.85 2.45 -29.17
CA GLN A 71 -0.98 3.42 -29.84
C GLN A 71 0.06 2.77 -30.75
N GLY A 72 0.03 1.44 -30.89
CA GLY A 72 0.99 0.70 -31.67
C GLY A 72 2.36 0.61 -31.03
N ARG A 73 2.47 0.87 -29.73
CA ARG A 73 3.71 0.78 -28.97
C ARG A 73 3.61 -0.36 -27.96
N VAL A 74 4.71 -1.07 -27.78
CA VAL A 74 4.77 -2.17 -26.83
C VAL A 74 6.00 -1.99 -25.95
N ILE A 75 5.81 -2.12 -24.62
CA ILE A 75 6.91 -2.14 -23.66
C ILE A 75 6.94 -3.49 -22.96
N THR A 76 8.12 -3.90 -22.51
CA THR A 76 8.25 -5.15 -21.76
C THR A 76 7.70 -4.95 -20.33
N ALA A 77 7.28 -6.06 -19.73
CA ALA A 77 6.84 -6.03 -18.33
C ALA A 77 7.95 -5.53 -17.41
N ALA A 78 9.20 -5.92 -17.69
CA ALA A 78 10.35 -5.48 -16.90
C ALA A 78 10.52 -3.96 -16.96
N GLU A 79 10.39 -3.38 -18.15
CA GLU A 79 10.48 -1.93 -18.32
C GLU A 79 9.37 -1.20 -17.58
N ALA A 80 8.15 -1.73 -17.64
CA ALA A 80 7.02 -1.13 -16.95
C ALA A 80 7.20 -1.19 -15.43
N ILE A 81 7.64 -2.33 -14.89
CA ILE A 81 7.90 -2.49 -13.47
C ILE A 81 9.00 -1.54 -13.01
N ALA A 82 10.09 -1.47 -13.76
CA ALA A 82 11.21 -0.57 -13.43
C ALA A 82 10.75 0.88 -13.39
N SER A 83 9.95 1.30 -14.37
CA SER A 83 9.43 2.67 -14.42
C SER A 83 8.56 3.00 -13.22
N VAL A 84 7.71 2.08 -12.81
CA VAL A 84 6.84 2.29 -11.64
C VAL A 84 7.66 2.36 -10.36
N ARG A 85 8.62 1.46 -10.18
CA ARG A 85 9.47 1.43 -8.98
C ARG A 85 10.36 2.66 -8.85
N GLU A 86 10.79 3.19 -9.98
CA GLU A 86 11.60 4.42 -9.99
C GLU A 86 10.76 5.69 -9.89
N GLY A 87 9.45 5.55 -9.89
CA GLY A 87 8.54 6.69 -9.82
C GLY A 87 8.47 7.52 -11.08
N LYS A 88 8.89 6.97 -12.21
CA LYS A 88 8.85 7.67 -13.50
C LYS A 88 7.49 7.68 -14.14
N VAL A 89 6.63 6.76 -13.73
CA VAL A 89 5.25 6.68 -14.23
C VAL A 89 4.36 7.36 -13.21
N SER A 90 3.76 8.48 -13.58
CA SER A 90 2.85 9.21 -12.70
C SER A 90 1.53 8.46 -12.53
N PRO A 91 0.98 8.47 -11.30
CA PRO A 91 -0.35 7.93 -11.10
C PRO A 91 -1.43 8.73 -11.83
#